data_f8bfbc1b430be0c54e47a636e7321338
#
_entry.id   f8bfbc1b430be0c54e47a636e7321338
#
_cell.length_a   1.000
_cell.length_b   1.000
_cell.length_c   1.000
_cell.angle_alpha   90.00
_cell.angle_beta   90.00
_cell.angle_gamma   90.00
#
_symmetry.space_group_name_H-M   'P 1'
#
loop_
_entity.id
_entity.type
_entity.pdbx_description
1 polymer ?
#
loop_
_entity_poly.entity_id
_entity_poly.type
_entity_poly.pdbx_seq_one_letter_code
_entity_poly.pdbx_strand_id
1 'polypeptide(L)'
;TFVEENFNSVFGTGNALQNDLTVSGGNENSNYFFSLGHLEQDGVIRNATYERTNARLNYEAKINEKITLSTKMAYTYTDSNRIQQSSNVSGMMLGLLRTPPDFDGRDYKGTYYSSSGVEYINRGRSYRKPLGQSVNQSYTNPLWTVNEQESSTKVNRVTVTPQLTIKPTNWLSIITRGNLDVADDKRTYFFPLGDASSRANGQYQEDALDIRNTAFDIIGKANFQLSDMVNLTATAGWSYNDRKYSRLSGNITGFLVNSAKRTTALNTSAEASTFDGFKTFRRSNRGYGILNFDINDELFITASGALEASSTINGTFFYPAADAAWVLTENVVDSDLMSFAKLRASWGQVGVQPSAHQFETLAEGGFGYSTYSDPLDSNLFGGGFRLDNNLGNPNLEPEIKTEWEIGGDFRFFDDKVSLSLTYYDNIIEGILLNVALSPSSGYSTQYGNYGEMTNNGMEIDLGLDLIDTSEFGLSTAINWSTNENEVTDLFGTESINLSPGASVSSRAVVGYPLGSLYGTGSQTNPD
;
A
#
# COMPACT_ATOMS: atom_id res chain seq x y z
N THR A 1 -3.29 26.59 -36.48
CA THR A 1 -4.64 26.58 -35.86
C THR A 1 -4.51 25.98 -34.47
N PHE A 2 -5.07 26.63 -33.48
CA PHE A 2 -5.11 26.12 -32.13
C PHE A 2 -6.15 25.00 -32.02
N VAL A 3 -5.78 23.84 -31.43
CA VAL A 3 -6.67 22.69 -31.23
C VAL A 3 -6.92 22.55 -29.72
N GLU A 4 -7.98 23.21 -29.25
CA GLU A 4 -8.40 23.17 -27.86
C GLU A 4 -8.89 21.77 -27.43
N GLU A 5 -9.45 21.03 -28.38
CA GLU A 5 -10.02 19.72 -28.14
C GLU A 5 -9.00 18.61 -27.84
N ASN A 6 -7.70 18.85 -28.03
CA ASN A 6 -6.69 17.83 -27.71
C ASN A 6 -6.80 17.35 -26.27
N PHE A 7 -7.00 18.27 -25.33
CA PHE A 7 -7.19 17.93 -23.91
C PHE A 7 -8.52 17.21 -23.70
N ASN A 8 -9.60 17.80 -24.17
CA ASN A 8 -10.96 17.27 -24.00
C ASN A 8 -11.20 15.96 -24.75
N SER A 9 -10.38 15.63 -25.75
CA SER A 9 -10.49 14.38 -26.51
C SER A 9 -10.19 13.14 -25.69
N VAL A 10 -9.38 13.28 -24.63
CA VAL A 10 -8.97 12.19 -23.75
C VAL A 10 -9.90 12.05 -22.54
N PHE A 11 -10.46 13.18 -22.08
CA PHE A 11 -11.35 13.21 -20.94
C PHE A 11 -12.82 13.13 -21.35
N GLY A 12 -13.64 12.62 -20.46
CA GLY A 12 -15.08 12.51 -20.62
C GLY A 12 -15.78 12.57 -19.27
N THR A 13 -17.10 12.40 -19.32
CA THR A 13 -17.89 12.21 -18.10
C THR A 13 -17.89 10.74 -17.76
N GLY A 14 -17.43 10.39 -16.56
CA GLY A 14 -17.56 9.05 -16.00
C GLY A 14 -18.92 8.88 -15.35
N ASN A 15 -19.53 7.70 -15.52
CA ASN A 15 -20.76 7.30 -14.84
C ASN A 15 -20.42 6.22 -13.81
N ALA A 16 -21.15 6.21 -12.71
CA ALA A 16 -21.06 5.13 -11.73
C ALA A 16 -22.46 4.64 -11.37
N LEU A 17 -22.62 3.32 -11.36
CA LEU A 17 -23.83 2.65 -10.90
C LEU A 17 -23.46 1.68 -9.79
N GLN A 18 -24.03 1.88 -8.61
CA GLN A 18 -23.82 0.98 -7.48
C GLN A 18 -25.16 0.45 -7.00
N ASN A 19 -25.22 -0.87 -6.79
CA ASN A 19 -26.37 -1.56 -6.22
C ASN A 19 -25.91 -2.39 -5.03
N ASP A 20 -26.54 -2.19 -3.88
CA ASP A 20 -26.25 -2.92 -2.67
C ASP A 20 -27.52 -3.53 -2.11
N LEU A 21 -27.46 -4.83 -1.79
CA LEU A 21 -28.51 -5.57 -1.10
C LEU A 21 -27.96 -6.05 0.23
N THR A 22 -28.67 -5.76 1.31
CA THR A 22 -28.35 -6.27 2.64
C THR A 22 -29.53 -7.00 3.23
N VAL A 23 -29.26 -8.13 3.88
CA VAL A 23 -30.23 -8.90 4.63
C VAL A 23 -29.62 -9.24 5.98
N SER A 24 -30.32 -8.93 7.05
CA SER A 24 -29.91 -9.28 8.41
C SER A 24 -31.07 -9.86 9.18
N GLY A 25 -30.78 -10.74 10.10
CA GLY A 25 -31.78 -11.34 10.96
C GLY A 25 -31.13 -12.13 12.08
N GLY A 26 -31.96 -12.64 12.98
CA GLY A 26 -31.48 -13.43 14.09
C GLY A 26 -32.55 -13.72 15.13
N ASN A 27 -32.11 -14.42 16.17
CA ASN A 27 -32.86 -14.72 17.37
C ASN A 27 -31.92 -14.61 18.59
N GLU A 28 -32.37 -15.02 19.77
CA GLU A 28 -31.56 -14.96 21.01
C GLU A 28 -30.25 -15.75 20.92
N ASN A 29 -30.18 -16.78 20.06
CA ASN A 29 -29.03 -17.67 19.96
C ASN A 29 -28.19 -17.49 18.69
N SER A 30 -28.70 -16.80 17.68
CA SER A 30 -27.94 -16.61 16.44
C SER A 30 -28.33 -15.32 15.75
N ASN A 31 -27.34 -14.71 15.09
CA ASN A 31 -27.55 -13.56 14.21
C ASN A 31 -26.74 -13.74 12.93
N TYR A 32 -27.23 -13.15 11.87
CA TYR A 32 -26.54 -13.10 10.59
C TYR A 32 -26.71 -11.75 9.90
N PHE A 33 -25.71 -11.41 9.13
CA PHE A 33 -25.72 -10.29 8.21
C PHE A 33 -25.13 -10.76 6.88
N PHE A 34 -25.92 -10.63 5.82
CA PHE A 34 -25.48 -10.90 4.45
C PHE A 34 -25.56 -9.62 3.63
N SER A 35 -24.56 -9.35 2.81
CA SER A 35 -24.60 -8.28 1.83
C SER A 35 -24.05 -8.73 0.48
N LEU A 36 -24.64 -8.20 -0.58
CA LEU A 36 -24.22 -8.34 -1.97
C LEU A 36 -24.14 -6.94 -2.56
N GLY A 37 -23.00 -6.56 -3.12
CA GLY A 37 -22.79 -5.27 -3.76
C GLY A 37 -22.24 -5.44 -5.16
N HIS A 38 -22.66 -4.58 -6.08
CA HIS A 38 -22.14 -4.51 -7.43
C HIS A 38 -21.96 -3.04 -7.81
N LEU A 39 -20.75 -2.70 -8.27
CA LEU A 39 -20.37 -1.38 -8.73
C LEU A 39 -19.81 -1.50 -10.15
N GLU A 40 -20.35 -0.72 -11.06
CA GLU A 40 -19.79 -0.42 -12.39
C GLU A 40 -19.45 1.06 -12.44
N GLN A 41 -18.24 1.38 -12.89
CA GLN A 41 -17.78 2.77 -12.97
C GLN A 41 -16.92 2.99 -14.21
N ASP A 42 -17.30 4.00 -14.99
CA ASP A 42 -16.43 4.58 -16.01
C ASP A 42 -15.58 5.68 -15.40
N GLY A 43 -14.29 5.71 -15.73
CA GLY A 43 -13.40 6.80 -15.35
C GLY A 43 -13.61 8.06 -16.19
N VAL A 44 -13.10 9.19 -15.69
CA VAL A 44 -13.08 10.45 -16.47
C VAL A 44 -12.12 10.38 -17.66
N ILE A 45 -11.17 9.45 -17.67
CA ILE A 45 -10.34 9.11 -18.83
C ILE A 45 -11.09 8.06 -19.63
N ARG A 46 -11.25 8.31 -20.94
CA ARG A 46 -11.98 7.38 -21.82
C ARG A 46 -11.37 5.99 -21.79
N ASN A 47 -12.23 4.95 -21.82
CA ASN A 47 -11.88 3.54 -21.74
C ASN A 47 -11.24 3.09 -20.41
N ALA A 48 -11.12 3.98 -19.43
CA ALA A 48 -10.82 3.56 -18.06
C ALA A 48 -12.09 3.04 -17.40
N THR A 49 -12.10 1.78 -16.98
CA THR A 49 -13.27 1.13 -16.36
C THR A 49 -12.90 0.43 -15.08
N TYR A 50 -13.86 0.35 -14.18
CA TYR A 50 -13.75 -0.39 -12.94
C TYR A 50 -15.07 -1.08 -12.61
N GLU A 51 -15.03 -2.39 -12.42
CA GLU A 51 -16.15 -3.20 -11.97
C GLU A 51 -15.78 -3.90 -10.67
N ARG A 52 -16.70 -3.96 -9.72
CA ARG A 52 -16.53 -4.70 -8.47
C ARG A 52 -17.82 -5.40 -8.07
N THR A 53 -17.71 -6.69 -7.84
CA THR A 53 -18.77 -7.50 -7.20
C THR A 53 -18.25 -8.00 -5.85
N ASN A 54 -19.00 -7.78 -4.79
CA ASN A 54 -18.64 -8.25 -3.46
C ASN A 54 -19.82 -8.94 -2.77
N ALA A 55 -19.53 -10.02 -2.07
CA ALA A 55 -20.46 -10.70 -1.19
C ALA A 55 -19.83 -10.83 0.20
N ARG A 56 -20.63 -10.62 1.25
CA ARG A 56 -20.17 -10.72 2.64
C ARG A 56 -21.21 -11.45 3.48
N LEU A 57 -20.73 -12.37 4.32
CA LEU A 57 -21.52 -13.04 5.35
C LEU A 57 -20.83 -12.88 6.69
N ASN A 58 -21.56 -12.32 7.67
CA ASN A 58 -21.18 -12.40 9.07
C ASN A 58 -22.23 -13.28 9.76
N TYR A 59 -21.77 -14.25 10.51
CA TYR A 59 -22.63 -15.17 11.27
C TYR A 59 -22.10 -15.35 12.67
N GLU A 60 -22.99 -15.33 13.65
CA GLU A 60 -22.68 -15.64 15.03
C GLU A 60 -23.75 -16.59 15.59
N ALA A 61 -23.31 -17.60 16.33
CA ALA A 61 -24.19 -18.54 17.02
C ALA A 61 -23.70 -18.80 18.44
N LYS A 62 -24.56 -18.63 19.41
CA LYS A 62 -24.40 -19.08 20.79
C LYS A 62 -24.83 -20.55 20.86
N ILE A 63 -23.86 -21.47 20.85
CA ILE A 63 -24.10 -22.91 20.94
C ILE A 63 -24.67 -23.24 22.30
N ASN A 64 -24.19 -22.59 23.34
CA ASN A 64 -24.73 -22.57 24.68
C ASN A 64 -24.19 -21.31 25.43
N GLU A 65 -24.50 -21.18 26.72
CA GLU A 65 -24.11 -20.03 27.54
C GLU A 65 -22.58 -19.82 27.61
N LYS A 66 -21.78 -20.86 27.34
CA LYS A 66 -20.31 -20.83 27.45
C LYS A 66 -19.59 -20.81 26.11
N ILE A 67 -20.27 -21.15 25.01
CA ILE A 67 -19.62 -21.34 23.70
C ILE A 67 -20.33 -20.50 22.65
N THR A 68 -19.60 -19.60 22.04
CA THR A 68 -20.03 -18.79 20.90
C THR A 68 -19.12 -19.05 19.70
N LEU A 69 -19.71 -19.37 18.57
CA LEU A 69 -19.03 -19.47 17.27
C LEU A 69 -19.40 -18.24 16.44
N SER A 70 -18.41 -17.57 15.89
CA SER A 70 -18.64 -16.52 14.90
C SER A 70 -17.76 -16.72 13.68
N THR A 71 -18.24 -16.25 12.52
CA THR A 71 -17.44 -16.25 11.30
C THR A 71 -17.75 -15.01 10.47
N LYS A 72 -16.70 -14.47 9.84
CA LYS A 72 -16.81 -13.42 8.85
C LYS A 72 -16.22 -13.95 7.55
N MET A 73 -16.99 -13.87 6.48
CA MET A 73 -16.57 -14.32 5.14
C MET A 73 -16.84 -13.19 4.16
N ALA A 74 -15.89 -12.92 3.28
CA ALA A 74 -16.08 -12.00 2.18
C ALA A 74 -15.43 -12.55 0.91
N TYR A 75 -16.11 -12.33 -0.19
CA TYR A 75 -15.61 -12.53 -1.54
C TYR A 75 -15.68 -11.20 -2.28
N THR A 76 -14.61 -10.87 -3.00
CA THR A 76 -14.56 -9.68 -3.86
C THR A 76 -13.95 -10.06 -5.20
N TYR A 77 -14.66 -9.75 -6.26
CA TYR A 77 -14.16 -9.76 -7.63
C TYR A 77 -14.03 -8.32 -8.13
N THR A 78 -12.89 -8.00 -8.74
CA THR A 78 -12.71 -6.72 -9.45
C THR A 78 -12.17 -6.96 -10.85
N ASP A 79 -12.68 -6.19 -11.81
CA ASP A 79 -12.17 -6.09 -13.18
C ASP A 79 -11.96 -4.62 -13.51
N SER A 80 -10.78 -4.28 -14.02
CA SER A 80 -10.48 -2.90 -14.35
C SER A 80 -9.58 -2.80 -15.59
N ASN A 81 -9.85 -1.82 -16.42
CA ASN A 81 -8.92 -1.34 -17.43
C ASN A 81 -8.34 0.00 -16.99
N ARG A 82 -7.02 0.02 -16.72
CA ARG A 82 -6.32 1.21 -16.26
C ARG A 82 -5.49 1.79 -17.39
N ILE A 83 -5.75 3.04 -17.71
CA ILE A 83 -4.97 3.75 -18.73
C ILE A 83 -3.58 4.06 -18.18
N GLN A 84 -2.54 3.83 -18.98
CA GLN A 84 -1.15 4.12 -18.59
C GLN A 84 -0.94 5.61 -18.36
N GLN A 85 -0.69 5.99 -17.10
CA GLN A 85 -0.58 7.39 -16.69
C GLN A 85 0.87 7.87 -16.62
N SER A 86 1.78 7.05 -16.11
CA SER A 86 3.18 7.40 -15.89
C SER A 86 4.10 6.67 -16.85
N SER A 87 4.70 7.40 -17.76
CA SER A 87 5.81 6.99 -18.62
C SER A 87 6.30 8.23 -19.37
N ASN A 88 7.62 8.36 -19.48
CA ASN A 88 8.22 9.47 -20.24
C ASN A 88 7.84 9.44 -21.73
N VAL A 89 7.57 8.26 -22.27
CA VAL A 89 7.34 8.06 -23.71
C VAL A 89 5.87 7.80 -24.03
N SER A 90 5.18 6.97 -23.26
CA SER A 90 3.83 6.49 -23.55
C SER A 90 2.79 6.82 -22.47
N GLY A 91 3.17 7.61 -21.45
CA GLY A 91 2.22 8.10 -20.45
C GLY A 91 1.21 9.08 -21.04
N MET A 92 -0.05 8.80 -20.84
CA MET A 92 -1.15 9.59 -21.41
C MET A 92 -1.09 11.06 -20.98
N MET A 93 -0.96 11.33 -19.69
CA MET A 93 -1.00 12.71 -19.15
C MET A 93 0.20 13.55 -19.63
N LEU A 94 1.41 12.97 -19.56
CA LEU A 94 2.60 13.67 -20.01
C LEU A 94 2.61 13.87 -21.53
N GLY A 95 2.12 12.89 -22.30
CA GLY A 95 1.92 13.00 -23.72
C GLY A 95 0.95 14.14 -24.07
N LEU A 96 -0.13 14.27 -23.32
CA LEU A 96 -1.13 15.32 -23.49
C LEU A 96 -0.54 16.72 -23.23
N LEU A 97 0.19 16.89 -22.14
CA LEU A 97 0.84 18.15 -21.77
C LEU A 97 1.95 18.57 -22.76
N ARG A 98 2.55 17.60 -23.46
CA ARG A 98 3.60 17.84 -24.48
C ARG A 98 3.05 18.08 -25.88
N THR A 99 1.80 17.67 -26.14
CA THR A 99 1.19 17.85 -27.47
C THR A 99 0.93 19.32 -27.71
N PRO A 100 1.59 19.96 -28.68
CA PRO A 100 1.39 21.36 -28.94
C PRO A 100 0.01 21.64 -29.56
N PRO A 101 -0.54 22.83 -29.34
CA PRO A 101 -1.89 23.17 -29.74
C PRO A 101 -2.10 23.30 -31.27
N ASP A 102 -1.03 23.30 -32.06
CA ASP A 102 -1.08 23.30 -33.54
C ASP A 102 -1.11 21.90 -34.15
N PHE A 103 -0.98 20.84 -33.32
CA PHE A 103 -1.11 19.45 -33.73
C PHE A 103 -2.48 18.90 -33.34
N ASP A 104 -3.27 18.41 -34.29
CA ASP A 104 -4.53 17.71 -34.00
C ASP A 104 -4.26 16.27 -33.57
N GLY A 105 -4.36 16.02 -32.27
CA GLY A 105 -4.14 14.70 -31.67
C GLY A 105 -5.21 13.67 -32.03
N ARG A 106 -6.38 14.08 -32.54
CA ARG A 106 -7.49 13.19 -32.89
C ARG A 106 -7.17 12.30 -34.09
N ASP A 107 -6.30 12.77 -34.96
CA ASP A 107 -5.76 11.98 -36.09
C ASP A 107 -4.51 11.20 -35.59
N TYR A 108 -4.73 10.24 -34.65
CA TYR A 108 -3.68 9.55 -33.93
C TYR A 108 -3.18 8.26 -34.60
N LYS A 109 -3.82 7.83 -35.70
CA LYS A 109 -3.57 6.54 -36.36
C LYS A 109 -3.74 6.63 -37.87
N GLY A 110 -2.85 5.94 -38.61
CA GLY A 110 -2.93 5.95 -40.08
C GLY A 110 -2.00 4.92 -40.72
N THR A 111 -1.81 5.04 -42.02
CA THR A 111 -0.92 4.20 -42.83
C THR A 111 0.37 4.96 -43.15
N TYR A 112 1.50 4.30 -42.96
CA TYR A 112 2.82 4.77 -43.32
C TYR A 112 3.35 3.96 -44.51
N TYR A 113 3.94 4.64 -45.49
CA TYR A 113 4.65 4.02 -46.62
C TYR A 113 6.14 4.28 -46.49
N SER A 114 6.95 3.19 -46.52
CA SER A 114 8.40 3.34 -46.54
C SER A 114 8.92 3.88 -47.85
N SER A 115 10.17 4.33 -47.89
CA SER A 115 10.85 4.75 -49.12
C SER A 115 10.95 3.63 -50.16
N SER A 116 10.86 2.38 -49.77
CA SER A 116 10.82 1.20 -50.64
C SER A 116 9.39 0.81 -51.07
N GLY A 117 8.38 1.59 -50.69
CA GLY A 117 6.96 1.33 -51.07
C GLY A 117 6.26 0.29 -50.17
N VAL A 118 6.89 -0.16 -49.10
CA VAL A 118 6.22 -1.08 -48.16
C VAL A 118 5.18 -0.35 -47.35
N GLU A 119 3.97 -0.88 -47.34
CA GLU A 119 2.84 -0.36 -46.58
C GLU A 119 2.84 -0.89 -45.14
N TYR A 120 2.68 0.05 -44.19
CA TYR A 120 2.53 -0.23 -42.78
C TYR A 120 1.21 0.37 -42.27
N ILE A 121 0.18 -0.45 -42.15
CA ILE A 121 -1.15 -0.05 -41.68
C ILE A 121 -1.20 0.10 -40.17
N ASN A 122 -2.17 0.88 -39.68
CA ASN A 122 -2.46 1.06 -38.24
C ASN A 122 -1.22 1.51 -37.43
N ARG A 123 -0.52 2.53 -37.93
CA ARG A 123 0.63 3.12 -37.21
C ARG A 123 0.23 4.35 -36.42
N GLY A 124 0.82 4.51 -35.27
CA GLY A 124 0.58 5.65 -34.37
C GLY A 124 1.13 6.95 -34.99
N ARG A 125 0.37 8.02 -34.84
CA ARG A 125 0.74 9.37 -35.24
C ARG A 125 0.77 10.28 -34.02
N SER A 126 1.88 10.99 -33.82
CA SER A 126 2.04 11.96 -32.74
C SER A 126 2.66 13.25 -33.25
N TYR A 127 2.67 14.30 -32.44
CA TYR A 127 3.23 15.60 -32.82
C TYR A 127 4.71 15.53 -33.20
N ARG A 128 5.45 14.57 -32.65
CA ARG A 128 6.87 14.37 -32.93
C ARG A 128 7.04 13.18 -33.86
N LYS A 129 7.63 13.39 -35.02
CA LYS A 129 7.71 12.46 -36.15
C LYS A 129 6.31 11.97 -36.57
N PRO A 130 5.48 12.87 -37.15
CA PRO A 130 4.19 12.50 -37.69
C PRO A 130 4.36 11.49 -38.83
N LEU A 131 3.28 10.79 -39.19
CA LEU A 131 3.27 9.83 -40.29
C LEU A 131 3.87 10.43 -41.58
N GLY A 132 4.70 9.63 -42.27
CA GLY A 132 5.48 10.06 -43.44
C GLY A 132 6.95 10.34 -43.12
N GLN A 133 7.34 10.49 -41.86
CA GLN A 133 8.72 10.66 -41.41
C GLN A 133 9.28 9.42 -40.73
N SER A 134 8.44 8.60 -40.11
CA SER A 134 8.83 7.38 -39.41
C SER A 134 7.65 6.40 -39.32
N VAL A 135 7.96 5.11 -39.38
CA VAL A 135 6.99 4.04 -39.14
C VAL A 135 6.46 4.00 -37.70
N ASN A 136 7.24 4.53 -36.77
CA ASN A 136 6.90 4.55 -35.35
C ASN A 136 6.94 5.98 -34.81
N GLN A 137 6.06 6.28 -33.89
CA GLN A 137 6.06 7.54 -33.15
C GLN A 137 7.24 7.63 -32.17
N SER A 138 7.72 8.85 -31.88
CA SER A 138 8.77 9.07 -30.87
C SER A 138 8.23 9.14 -29.46
N TYR A 139 7.05 9.74 -29.30
CA TYR A 139 6.23 9.75 -28.11
C TYR A 139 4.84 9.28 -28.48
N THR A 140 4.22 8.49 -27.66
CA THR A 140 2.89 7.95 -27.94
C THR A 140 1.87 9.08 -27.89
N ASN A 141 1.00 9.14 -28.90
CA ASN A 141 -0.14 10.04 -28.86
C ASN A 141 -1.09 9.65 -27.72
N PRO A 142 -1.59 10.59 -26.90
CA PRO A 142 -2.50 10.29 -25.81
C PRO A 142 -3.73 9.46 -26.20
N LEU A 143 -4.32 9.74 -27.37
CA LEU A 143 -5.46 8.96 -27.89
C LEU A 143 -5.06 7.56 -28.33
N TRP A 144 -3.83 7.34 -28.78
CA TRP A 144 -3.31 5.99 -29.00
C TRP A 144 -3.24 5.22 -27.68
N THR A 145 -2.69 5.83 -26.61
CA THR A 145 -2.64 5.22 -25.27
C THR A 145 -4.03 4.83 -24.79
N VAL A 146 -5.01 5.70 -24.97
CA VAL A 146 -6.39 5.48 -24.47
C VAL A 146 -7.14 4.42 -25.29
N ASN A 147 -6.93 4.35 -26.61
CA ASN A 147 -7.75 3.53 -27.50
C ASN A 147 -7.09 2.21 -27.94
N GLU A 148 -5.76 2.16 -28.02
CA GLU A 148 -5.05 1.03 -28.62
C GLU A 148 -4.26 0.20 -27.59
N GLN A 149 -3.81 0.82 -26.49
CA GLN A 149 -3.17 0.10 -25.41
C GLN A 149 -4.22 -0.45 -24.45
N GLU A 150 -3.87 -1.53 -23.75
CA GLU A 150 -4.71 -2.07 -22.69
C GLU A 150 -3.86 -2.41 -21.47
N SER A 151 -4.42 -2.12 -20.30
CA SER A 151 -3.84 -2.46 -19.00
C SER A 151 -4.94 -2.97 -18.08
N SER A 152 -5.30 -4.25 -18.24
CA SER A 152 -6.37 -4.84 -17.45
C SER A 152 -5.85 -5.51 -16.19
N THR A 153 -6.65 -5.45 -15.13
CA THR A 153 -6.38 -6.14 -13.86
C THR A 153 -7.66 -6.82 -13.38
N LYS A 154 -7.56 -8.13 -13.11
CA LYS A 154 -8.66 -8.93 -12.55
C LYS A 154 -8.21 -9.54 -11.25
N VAL A 155 -8.96 -9.29 -10.18
CA VAL A 155 -8.63 -9.81 -8.85
C VAL A 155 -9.81 -10.60 -8.30
N ASN A 156 -9.55 -11.83 -7.86
CA ASN A 156 -10.43 -12.62 -7.02
C ASN A 156 -9.85 -12.67 -5.62
N ARG A 157 -10.59 -12.23 -4.61
CA ARG A 157 -10.16 -12.25 -3.22
C ARG A 157 -11.19 -12.90 -2.32
N VAL A 158 -10.75 -13.82 -1.50
CA VAL A 158 -11.55 -14.48 -0.46
C VAL A 158 -10.92 -14.20 0.90
N THR A 159 -11.73 -13.74 1.85
CA THR A 159 -11.33 -13.64 3.26
C THR A 159 -12.27 -14.47 4.11
N VAL A 160 -11.73 -15.25 5.06
CA VAL A 160 -12.50 -16.05 6.02
C VAL A 160 -11.87 -15.92 7.39
N THR A 161 -12.68 -15.55 8.38
CA THR A 161 -12.24 -15.37 9.77
C THR A 161 -13.20 -16.09 10.72
N PRO A 162 -13.00 -17.40 10.96
CA PRO A 162 -13.72 -18.13 12.02
C PRO A 162 -13.16 -17.78 13.39
N GLN A 163 -14.02 -17.67 14.37
CA GLN A 163 -13.67 -17.43 15.77
C GLN A 163 -14.53 -18.30 16.68
N LEU A 164 -13.89 -18.94 17.64
CA LEU A 164 -14.55 -19.67 18.72
C LEU A 164 -14.21 -18.95 20.05
N THR A 165 -15.25 -18.58 20.76
CA THR A 165 -15.13 -18.00 22.11
C THR A 165 -15.70 -18.99 23.12
N ILE A 166 -14.89 -19.36 24.13
CA ILE A 166 -15.25 -20.27 25.20
C ILE A 166 -15.14 -19.50 26.53
N LYS A 167 -16.20 -19.52 27.33
CA LYS A 167 -16.25 -18.94 28.69
C LYS A 167 -16.38 -20.06 29.71
N PRO A 168 -15.26 -20.69 30.15
CA PRO A 168 -15.32 -21.79 31.11
C PRO A 168 -15.93 -21.35 32.44
N THR A 169 -15.64 -20.11 32.83
CA THR A 169 -16.12 -19.42 34.03
C THR A 169 -16.56 -18.00 33.70
N ASN A 170 -17.20 -17.31 34.64
CA ASN A 170 -17.65 -15.92 34.42
C ASN A 170 -16.49 -14.92 34.31
N TRP A 171 -15.33 -15.25 34.89
CA TRP A 171 -14.14 -14.39 34.90
C TRP A 171 -13.14 -14.70 33.78
N LEU A 172 -13.25 -15.83 33.06
CA LEU A 172 -12.29 -16.26 32.04
C LEU A 172 -12.97 -16.46 30.69
N SER A 173 -12.41 -15.83 29.66
CA SER A 173 -12.75 -16.06 28.25
C SER A 173 -11.52 -16.52 27.47
N ILE A 174 -11.69 -17.57 26.65
CA ILE A 174 -10.66 -18.06 25.73
C ILE A 174 -11.20 -17.86 24.32
N ILE A 175 -10.43 -17.16 23.48
CA ILE A 175 -10.79 -16.87 22.09
C ILE A 175 -9.75 -17.51 21.20
N THR A 176 -10.20 -18.32 20.26
CA THR A 176 -9.37 -18.82 19.17
C THR A 176 -9.90 -18.27 17.86
N ARG A 177 -9.01 -17.73 17.02
CA ARG A 177 -9.38 -17.11 15.76
C ARG A 177 -8.41 -17.53 14.66
N GLY A 178 -8.97 -17.99 13.54
CA GLY A 178 -8.24 -18.17 12.31
C GLY A 178 -8.50 -17.01 11.34
N ASN A 179 -7.58 -16.72 10.47
CA ASN A 179 -7.78 -15.82 9.34
C ASN A 179 -7.15 -16.42 8.10
N LEU A 180 -7.88 -16.43 7.01
CA LEU A 180 -7.41 -16.77 5.67
C LEU A 180 -7.79 -15.62 4.74
N ASP A 181 -6.79 -15.04 4.08
CA ASP A 181 -6.95 -14.02 3.05
C ASP A 181 -6.15 -14.44 1.82
N VAL A 182 -6.87 -14.74 0.74
CA VAL A 182 -6.29 -15.22 -0.52
C VAL A 182 -6.74 -14.31 -1.64
N ALA A 183 -5.79 -13.86 -2.47
CA ALA A 183 -6.09 -13.09 -3.66
C ALA A 183 -5.29 -13.61 -4.86
N ASP A 184 -6.01 -13.91 -5.95
CA ASP A 184 -5.45 -14.15 -7.28
C ASP A 184 -5.59 -12.86 -8.09
N ASP A 185 -4.48 -12.24 -8.46
CA ASP A 185 -4.43 -10.98 -9.22
C ASP A 185 -3.78 -11.26 -10.59
N LYS A 186 -4.58 -11.18 -11.62
CA LYS A 186 -4.14 -11.35 -13.01
C LYS A 186 -4.09 -10.00 -13.70
N ARG A 187 -2.91 -9.62 -14.20
CA ARG A 187 -2.69 -8.36 -14.93
C ARG A 187 -2.26 -8.65 -16.35
N THR A 188 -2.79 -7.87 -17.28
CA THR A 188 -2.48 -7.99 -18.70
C THR A 188 -2.12 -6.61 -19.26
N TYR A 189 -1.01 -6.54 -19.97
CA TYR A 189 -0.57 -5.33 -20.66
C TYR A 189 -0.41 -5.65 -22.15
N PHE A 190 -1.02 -4.81 -22.98
CA PHE A 190 -0.93 -4.93 -24.43
C PHE A 190 -0.54 -3.59 -25.06
N PHE A 191 0.50 -3.61 -25.87
CA PHE A 191 1.00 -2.49 -26.65
C PHE A 191 1.08 -2.93 -28.10
N PRO A 192 0.27 -2.35 -29.01
CA PRO A 192 0.24 -2.79 -30.40
C PRO A 192 1.49 -2.35 -31.17
N LEU A 193 1.68 -2.92 -32.38
CA LEU A 193 2.68 -2.45 -33.32
C LEU A 193 2.48 -0.98 -33.67
N GLY A 194 3.57 -0.21 -33.70
CA GLY A 194 3.52 1.23 -34.00
C GLY A 194 3.41 2.12 -32.78
N ASP A 195 3.55 1.56 -31.58
CA ASP A 195 3.76 2.31 -30.34
C ASP A 195 5.13 3.02 -30.35
N ALA A 196 5.46 3.75 -29.29
CA ALA A 196 6.72 4.48 -29.22
C ALA A 196 7.82 3.70 -28.48
N SER A 197 9.11 4.04 -28.77
CA SER A 197 10.29 3.52 -28.07
C SER A 197 10.44 1.99 -28.17
N SER A 198 10.84 1.34 -27.07
CA SER A 198 11.08 -0.11 -26.99
C SER A 198 9.83 -0.96 -27.27
N ARG A 199 8.63 -0.38 -27.26
CA ARG A 199 7.34 -1.05 -27.55
C ARG A 199 6.89 -0.92 -29.00
N ALA A 200 7.68 -0.29 -29.86
CA ALA A 200 7.34 -0.04 -31.25
C ALA A 200 7.02 -1.32 -32.05
N ASN A 201 7.64 -2.43 -31.68
CA ASN A 201 7.43 -3.74 -32.30
C ASN A 201 6.30 -4.55 -31.64
N GLY A 202 5.52 -3.93 -30.79
CA GLY A 202 4.47 -4.59 -30.02
C GLY A 202 5.01 -5.31 -28.78
N GLN A 203 4.21 -5.33 -27.72
CA GLN A 203 4.50 -6.06 -26.48
C GLN A 203 3.21 -6.58 -25.87
N TYR A 204 3.24 -7.81 -25.40
CA TYR A 204 2.22 -8.41 -24.54
C TYR A 204 2.89 -8.94 -23.28
N GLN A 205 2.37 -8.56 -22.13
CA GLN A 205 2.81 -9.06 -20.84
C GLN A 205 1.61 -9.54 -20.03
N GLU A 206 1.77 -10.67 -19.39
CA GLU A 206 0.80 -11.19 -18.43
C GLU A 206 1.52 -11.48 -17.12
N ASP A 207 0.99 -10.91 -16.02
CA ASP A 207 1.45 -11.17 -14.66
C ASP A 207 0.36 -11.95 -13.91
N ALA A 208 0.73 -13.06 -13.31
CA ALA A 208 -0.09 -13.81 -12.36
C ALA A 208 0.52 -13.65 -10.97
N LEU A 209 -0.25 -13.03 -10.05
CA LEU A 209 0.15 -12.81 -8.67
C LEU A 209 -0.76 -13.65 -7.77
N ASP A 210 -0.16 -14.43 -6.88
CA ASP A 210 -0.82 -15.19 -5.83
C ASP A 210 -0.41 -14.63 -4.48
N ILE A 211 -1.39 -14.17 -3.71
CA ILE A 211 -1.20 -13.56 -2.40
C ILE A 211 -1.98 -14.40 -1.39
N ARG A 212 -1.28 -14.91 -0.37
CA ARG A 212 -1.91 -15.69 0.69
C ARG A 212 -1.40 -15.24 2.05
N ASN A 213 -2.32 -14.75 2.88
CA ASN A 213 -2.07 -14.43 4.27
C ASN A 213 -2.89 -15.37 5.15
N THR A 214 -2.23 -16.06 6.06
CA THR A 214 -2.85 -16.92 7.05
C THR A 214 -2.44 -16.47 8.42
N ALA A 215 -3.40 -16.30 9.33
CA ALA A 215 -3.12 -15.99 10.73
C ALA A 215 -3.91 -16.90 11.66
N PHE A 216 -3.36 -17.12 12.83
CA PHE A 216 -4.01 -17.85 13.90
C PHE A 216 -3.70 -17.20 15.24
N ASP A 217 -4.74 -16.96 16.06
CA ASP A 217 -4.62 -16.36 17.37
C ASP A 217 -5.25 -17.28 18.44
N ILE A 218 -4.61 -17.32 19.62
CA ILE A 218 -5.18 -17.84 20.87
C ILE A 218 -5.07 -16.72 21.89
N ILE A 219 -6.18 -16.34 22.50
CA ILE A 219 -6.24 -15.20 23.43
C ILE A 219 -7.01 -15.65 24.67
N GLY A 220 -6.39 -15.51 25.84
CA GLY A 220 -7.05 -15.64 27.13
C GLY A 220 -7.29 -14.25 27.72
N LYS A 221 -8.52 -13.98 28.15
CA LYS A 221 -8.91 -12.74 28.84
C LYS A 221 -9.55 -13.09 30.18
N ALA A 222 -9.00 -12.55 31.25
CA ALA A 222 -9.48 -12.79 32.61
C ALA A 222 -9.82 -11.45 33.30
N ASN A 223 -10.97 -11.39 33.96
CA ASN A 223 -11.43 -10.22 34.68
C ASN A 223 -11.43 -10.54 36.19
N PHE A 224 -10.78 -9.70 36.96
CA PHE A 224 -10.66 -9.85 38.41
C PHE A 224 -11.10 -8.56 39.10
N GLN A 225 -11.97 -8.67 40.07
CA GLN A 225 -12.26 -7.61 41.03
C GLN A 225 -11.26 -7.73 42.17
N LEU A 226 -10.25 -6.88 42.20
CA LEU A 226 -9.19 -6.94 43.23
C LEU A 226 -9.63 -6.30 44.56
N SER A 227 -10.50 -5.28 44.46
CA SER A 227 -11.18 -4.65 45.60
C SER A 227 -12.47 -4.00 45.13
N ASP A 228 -13.21 -3.35 46.01
CA ASP A 228 -14.42 -2.61 45.63
C ASP A 228 -14.13 -1.44 44.68
N MET A 229 -12.88 -0.96 44.65
CA MET A 229 -12.46 0.19 43.83
C MET A 229 -11.55 -0.20 42.64
N VAL A 230 -11.08 -1.46 42.56
CA VAL A 230 -10.07 -1.84 41.57
C VAL A 230 -10.48 -3.09 40.82
N ASN A 231 -10.68 -2.92 39.50
CA ASN A 231 -10.88 -4.00 38.58
C ASN A 231 -9.62 -4.21 37.73
N LEU A 232 -9.24 -5.46 37.49
CA LEU A 232 -8.14 -5.85 36.63
C LEU A 232 -8.66 -6.72 35.49
N THR A 233 -8.38 -6.31 34.27
CA THR A 233 -8.50 -7.16 33.09
C THR A 233 -7.10 -7.58 32.64
N ALA A 234 -6.79 -8.87 32.74
CA ALA A 234 -5.56 -9.45 32.24
C ALA A 234 -5.81 -10.18 30.93
N THR A 235 -5.04 -9.85 29.90
CA THR A 235 -5.08 -10.53 28.59
C THR A 235 -3.69 -11.11 28.30
N ALA A 236 -3.66 -12.37 27.87
CA ALA A 236 -2.46 -13.00 27.33
C ALA A 236 -2.81 -13.64 25.99
N GLY A 237 -1.96 -13.47 24.99
CA GLY A 237 -2.23 -13.98 23.67
C GLY A 237 -0.98 -14.47 22.96
N TRP A 238 -1.23 -15.30 21.96
CA TRP A 238 -0.24 -15.74 20.99
C TRP A 238 -0.83 -15.66 19.59
N SER A 239 -0.04 -15.11 18.65
CA SER A 239 -0.39 -14.94 17.24
C SER A 239 0.66 -15.56 16.35
N TYR A 240 0.22 -16.24 15.31
CA TYR A 240 1.04 -16.74 14.21
C TYR A 240 0.57 -16.12 12.89
N ASN A 241 1.51 -15.63 12.07
CA ASN A 241 1.22 -15.09 10.75
C ASN A 241 2.14 -15.75 9.70
N ASP A 242 1.56 -16.16 8.57
CA ASP A 242 2.27 -16.68 7.39
C ASP A 242 1.80 -15.88 6.17
N ARG A 243 2.71 -15.11 5.56
CA ARG A 243 2.48 -14.34 4.34
C ARG A 243 3.27 -14.95 3.20
N LYS A 244 2.56 -15.26 2.13
CA LYS A 244 3.14 -15.77 0.89
C LYS A 244 2.74 -14.84 -0.23
N TYR A 245 3.72 -14.52 -1.05
CA TYR A 245 3.52 -13.79 -2.28
C TYR A 245 4.30 -14.48 -3.39
N SER A 246 3.65 -14.72 -4.52
CA SER A 246 4.34 -15.16 -5.72
C SER A 246 3.89 -14.34 -6.92
N ARG A 247 4.82 -14.09 -7.81
CA ARG A 247 4.58 -13.50 -9.12
C ARG A 247 5.21 -14.37 -10.18
N LEU A 248 4.46 -14.63 -11.24
CA LEU A 248 4.96 -15.16 -12.51
C LEU A 248 4.60 -14.14 -13.59
N SER A 249 5.59 -13.69 -14.33
CA SER A 249 5.46 -12.75 -15.45
C SER A 249 5.90 -13.41 -16.74
N GLY A 250 5.05 -13.39 -17.75
CA GLY A 250 5.37 -13.77 -19.13
C GLY A 250 5.34 -12.53 -20.02
N ASN A 251 6.39 -12.31 -20.81
CA ASN A 251 6.51 -11.18 -21.71
C ASN A 251 6.88 -11.64 -23.12
N ILE A 252 6.19 -11.09 -24.11
CA ILE A 252 6.38 -11.35 -25.55
C ILE A 252 6.52 -10.01 -26.26
N THR A 253 7.51 -9.91 -27.12
CA THR A 253 7.80 -8.72 -27.94
C THR A 253 7.97 -9.10 -29.41
N GLY A 254 7.93 -8.12 -30.30
CA GLY A 254 8.21 -8.35 -31.72
C GLY A 254 7.08 -9.06 -32.46
N PHE A 255 5.88 -8.50 -32.49
CA PHE A 255 4.73 -9.08 -33.20
C PHE A 255 4.95 -9.16 -34.71
N LEU A 256 4.70 -10.33 -35.29
CA LEU A 256 4.74 -10.56 -36.73
C LEU A 256 3.50 -10.00 -37.47
N VAL A 257 2.38 -9.91 -36.77
CA VAL A 257 1.10 -9.49 -37.34
C VAL A 257 0.61 -8.24 -36.63
N ASN A 258 0.23 -7.23 -37.38
CA ASN A 258 -0.42 -6.04 -36.84
C ASN A 258 -1.89 -6.34 -36.48
N SER A 259 -2.09 -6.90 -35.30
CA SER A 259 -3.39 -7.29 -34.77
C SER A 259 -3.71 -6.47 -33.51
N ALA A 260 -4.93 -5.96 -33.44
CA ALA A 260 -5.47 -5.36 -32.23
C ALA A 260 -5.91 -6.42 -31.19
N LYS A 261 -5.84 -7.72 -31.53
CA LYS A 261 -6.26 -8.81 -30.63
C LYS A 261 -5.05 -9.46 -29.97
N ARG A 262 -5.01 -9.42 -28.65
CA ARG A 262 -3.94 -10.01 -27.81
C ARG A 262 -3.70 -11.48 -28.03
N THR A 263 -4.74 -12.28 -28.16
CA THR A 263 -4.65 -13.71 -28.41
C THR A 263 -3.90 -14.05 -29.68
N THR A 264 -4.01 -13.20 -30.71
CA THR A 264 -3.27 -13.35 -31.96
C THR A 264 -1.80 -12.96 -31.78
N ALA A 265 -1.52 -11.92 -30.97
CA ALA A 265 -0.16 -11.47 -30.69
C ALA A 265 0.67 -12.56 -29.98
N LEU A 266 0.09 -13.31 -29.04
CA LEU A 266 0.74 -14.41 -28.36
C LEU A 266 1.31 -15.48 -29.30
N ASN A 267 0.65 -15.73 -30.43
CA ASN A 267 0.98 -16.78 -31.38
C ASN A 267 1.85 -16.30 -32.55
N THR A 268 2.14 -15.00 -32.63
CA THR A 268 2.75 -14.36 -33.80
C THR A 268 3.99 -13.52 -33.46
N SER A 269 4.62 -13.79 -32.30
CA SER A 269 5.86 -13.13 -31.91
C SER A 269 7.06 -13.67 -32.72
N ALA A 270 7.90 -12.74 -33.19
CA ALA A 270 9.17 -13.07 -33.83
C ALA A 270 10.31 -13.34 -32.85
N GLU A 271 10.16 -12.84 -31.60
CA GLU A 271 11.16 -12.93 -30.56
C GLU A 271 10.80 -14.03 -29.54
N ALA A 272 11.80 -14.55 -28.84
CA ALA A 272 11.58 -15.51 -27.80
C ALA A 272 10.82 -14.89 -26.63
N SER A 273 9.87 -15.64 -26.08
CA SER A 273 9.17 -15.25 -24.86
C SER A 273 10.13 -15.23 -23.68
N THR A 274 10.02 -14.22 -22.83
CA THR A 274 10.75 -14.16 -21.55
C THR A 274 9.80 -14.45 -20.40
N PHE A 275 10.28 -15.21 -19.43
CA PHE A 275 9.58 -15.52 -18.21
C PHE A 275 10.42 -15.05 -17.02
N ASP A 276 9.78 -14.42 -16.06
CA ASP A 276 10.37 -13.97 -14.81
C ASP A 276 9.41 -14.29 -13.67
N GLY A 277 9.94 -14.54 -12.50
CA GLY A 277 9.10 -14.79 -11.35
C GLY A 277 9.87 -14.89 -10.05
N PHE A 278 9.19 -14.58 -8.97
CA PHE A 278 9.75 -14.71 -7.63
C PHE A 278 8.68 -15.09 -6.62
N LYS A 279 9.15 -15.60 -5.47
CA LYS A 279 8.32 -15.95 -4.33
C LYS A 279 8.93 -15.36 -3.08
N THR A 280 8.10 -14.77 -2.23
CA THR A 280 8.51 -14.32 -0.91
C THR A 280 7.67 -15.01 0.16
N PHE A 281 8.32 -15.38 1.25
CA PHE A 281 7.71 -16.00 2.41
C PHE A 281 8.12 -15.22 3.64
N ARG A 282 7.14 -14.86 4.47
CA ARG A 282 7.39 -14.22 5.75
C ARG A 282 6.51 -14.84 6.81
N ARG A 283 7.12 -15.30 7.90
CA ARG A 283 6.43 -15.86 9.05
C ARG A 283 6.81 -15.10 10.30
N SER A 284 5.84 -14.88 11.16
CA SER A 284 6.09 -14.31 12.47
C SER A 284 5.27 -14.99 13.55
N ASN A 285 5.85 -15.05 14.74
CA ASN A 285 5.21 -15.46 15.99
C ASN A 285 5.29 -14.32 16.96
N ARG A 286 4.19 -14.04 17.68
CA ARG A 286 4.11 -12.98 18.66
C ARG A 286 3.36 -13.47 19.91
N GLY A 287 4.04 -13.49 21.05
CA GLY A 287 3.43 -13.64 22.35
C GLY A 287 3.23 -12.27 22.99
N TYR A 288 2.11 -12.00 23.64
CA TYR A 288 1.86 -10.71 24.28
C TYR A 288 1.04 -10.82 25.55
N GLY A 289 1.20 -9.83 26.43
CA GLY A 289 0.42 -9.65 27.64
C GLY A 289 -0.04 -8.21 27.79
N ILE A 290 -1.25 -8.02 28.32
CA ILE A 290 -1.85 -6.72 28.59
C ILE A 290 -2.54 -6.78 29.96
N LEU A 291 -2.24 -5.82 30.83
CA LEU A 291 -2.88 -5.62 32.12
C LEU A 291 -3.58 -4.26 32.11
N ASN A 292 -4.91 -4.27 32.20
CA ASN A 292 -5.71 -3.05 32.31
C ASN A 292 -6.26 -2.95 33.72
N PHE A 293 -5.88 -1.92 34.43
CA PHE A 293 -6.42 -1.55 35.74
C PHE A 293 -7.45 -0.45 35.56
N ASP A 294 -8.62 -0.67 36.10
CA ASP A 294 -9.67 0.31 36.26
C ASP A 294 -9.80 0.61 37.75
N ILE A 295 -9.55 1.83 38.15
CA ILE A 295 -9.54 2.30 39.50
C ILE A 295 -10.67 3.30 39.70
N ASN A 296 -11.76 2.86 40.33
CA ASN A 296 -12.92 3.65 40.69
C ASN A 296 -13.65 4.32 39.51
N ASP A 297 -13.60 3.70 38.29
CA ASP A 297 -14.10 4.25 37.04
C ASP A 297 -13.50 5.64 36.67
N GLU A 298 -12.47 6.06 37.39
CA GLU A 298 -11.83 7.36 37.29
C GLU A 298 -10.44 7.28 36.64
N LEU A 299 -9.59 6.36 37.13
CA LEU A 299 -8.22 6.21 36.64
C LEU A 299 -8.02 4.85 35.98
N PHE A 300 -7.65 4.87 34.73
CA PHE A 300 -7.37 3.70 33.91
C PHE A 300 -5.88 3.64 33.61
N ILE A 301 -5.24 2.50 33.93
CA ILE A 301 -3.81 2.27 33.67
C ILE A 301 -3.66 0.99 32.89
N THR A 302 -2.94 1.05 31.77
CA THR A 302 -2.59 -0.13 30.96
C THR A 302 -1.08 -0.34 30.97
N ALA A 303 -0.65 -1.57 31.18
CA ALA A 303 0.72 -1.99 30.92
C ALA A 303 0.69 -3.18 29.97
N SER A 304 1.52 -3.16 28.92
CA SER A 304 1.56 -4.23 27.94
C SER A 304 2.97 -4.49 27.43
N GLY A 305 3.16 -5.68 26.88
CA GLY A 305 4.41 -6.04 26.22
C GLY A 305 4.20 -7.19 25.25
N ALA A 306 4.97 -7.18 24.16
CA ALA A 306 4.95 -8.20 23.15
C ALA A 306 6.35 -8.70 22.83
N LEU A 307 6.51 -10.02 22.72
CA LEU A 307 7.71 -10.70 22.23
C LEU A 307 7.43 -11.18 20.80
N GLU A 308 8.24 -10.76 19.85
CA GLU A 308 8.06 -11.13 18.45
C GLU A 308 9.34 -11.75 17.87
N ALA A 309 9.15 -12.85 17.11
CA ALA A 309 10.16 -13.47 16.27
C ALA A 309 9.64 -13.56 14.84
N SER A 310 10.51 -13.34 13.86
CA SER A 310 10.18 -13.38 12.42
C SER A 310 11.23 -14.15 11.63
N SER A 311 10.81 -14.71 10.50
CA SER A 311 11.73 -15.34 9.53
C SER A 311 12.66 -14.33 8.84
N THR A 312 12.51 -13.03 9.10
CA THR A 312 13.27 -11.95 8.48
C THR A 312 14.26 -11.28 9.45
N ILE A 313 14.36 -11.78 10.68
CA ILE A 313 15.28 -11.31 11.72
C ILE A 313 15.86 -12.47 12.50
N ASN A 314 17.05 -12.28 13.06
CA ASN A 314 17.63 -13.20 14.03
C ASN A 314 17.21 -12.81 15.44
N GLY A 315 16.67 -13.78 16.21
CA GLY A 315 16.29 -13.56 17.60
C GLY A 315 14.83 -13.16 17.81
N THR A 316 14.58 -12.64 18.99
CA THR A 316 13.26 -12.22 19.47
C THR A 316 13.37 -10.82 20.02
N PHE A 317 12.43 -9.95 19.68
CA PHE A 317 12.40 -8.56 20.08
C PHE A 317 11.22 -8.30 21.01
N PHE A 318 11.44 -7.44 22.00
CA PHE A 318 10.42 -7.09 22.98
C PHE A 318 9.95 -5.65 22.77
N TYR A 319 8.66 -5.47 22.73
CA TYR A 319 7.99 -4.18 22.53
C TYR A 319 7.11 -3.87 23.75
N PRO A 320 7.58 -3.05 24.69
CA PRO A 320 6.80 -2.59 25.83
C PRO A 320 5.90 -1.40 25.48
N ALA A 321 4.77 -1.26 26.20
CA ALA A 321 3.96 -0.07 26.18
C ALA A 321 3.21 0.12 27.50
N ALA A 322 2.93 1.37 27.84
CA ALA A 322 2.11 1.74 28.98
C ALA A 322 1.27 2.99 28.63
N ASP A 323 0.05 3.04 29.15
CA ASP A 323 -0.81 4.20 29.05
C ASP A 323 -1.58 4.45 30.35
N ALA A 324 -2.01 5.70 30.53
CA ALA A 324 -2.89 6.10 31.60
C ALA A 324 -3.92 7.11 31.10
N ALA A 325 -5.15 6.99 31.56
CA ALA A 325 -6.23 7.92 31.33
C ALA A 325 -6.92 8.26 32.65
N TRP A 326 -7.12 9.54 32.92
CA TRP A 326 -7.74 10.04 34.14
C TRP A 326 -8.96 10.90 33.81
N VAL A 327 -10.14 10.44 34.25
CA VAL A 327 -11.42 11.15 34.11
C VAL A 327 -11.58 12.08 35.32
N LEU A 328 -11.30 13.37 35.12
CA LEU A 328 -11.27 14.36 36.19
C LEU A 328 -12.65 14.74 36.71
N THR A 329 -13.67 14.64 35.89
CA THR A 329 -15.06 15.02 36.25
C THR A 329 -15.76 14.00 37.13
N GLU A 330 -15.21 12.81 37.35
CA GLU A 330 -15.80 11.85 38.28
C GLU A 330 -15.65 12.31 39.75
N ASN A 331 -14.47 12.79 40.16
CA ASN A 331 -14.22 13.10 41.57
C ASN A 331 -13.38 14.37 41.82
N VAL A 332 -12.81 15.00 40.80
CA VAL A 332 -11.83 16.10 40.95
C VAL A 332 -12.36 17.44 40.49
N VAL A 333 -13.09 17.46 39.41
CA VAL A 333 -13.65 18.69 38.81
C VAL A 333 -15.16 18.65 38.89
N ASP A 334 -15.71 19.48 39.78
CA ASP A 334 -17.17 19.76 39.86
C ASP A 334 -17.40 21.17 39.31
N SER A 335 -18.00 21.27 38.12
CA SER A 335 -18.16 22.52 37.41
C SER A 335 -19.38 22.50 36.51
N ASP A 336 -20.27 23.48 36.66
CA ASP A 336 -21.42 23.68 35.77
C ASP A 336 -21.00 24.01 34.33
N LEU A 337 -19.76 24.44 34.11
CA LEU A 337 -19.23 24.78 32.79
C LEU A 337 -18.67 23.57 32.02
N MET A 338 -18.07 22.61 32.74
CA MET A 338 -17.35 21.49 32.17
C MET A 338 -18.08 20.18 32.49
N SER A 339 -18.76 19.61 31.50
CA SER A 339 -19.50 18.34 31.62
C SER A 339 -18.60 17.10 31.58
N PHE A 340 -17.42 17.21 30.98
CA PHE A 340 -16.47 16.11 30.90
C PHE A 340 -15.03 16.62 30.77
N ALA A 341 -14.09 16.00 31.50
CA ALA A 341 -12.66 16.22 31.37
C ALA A 341 -11.88 14.94 31.58
N LYS A 342 -11.06 14.58 30.61
CA LYS A 342 -10.18 13.42 30.66
C LYS A 342 -8.78 13.82 30.19
N LEU A 343 -7.76 13.46 30.97
CA LEU A 343 -6.36 13.52 30.58
C LEU A 343 -5.87 12.14 30.17
N ARG A 344 -4.97 12.07 29.21
CA ARG A 344 -4.36 10.82 28.74
C ARG A 344 -2.87 11.00 28.49
N ALA A 345 -2.11 9.96 28.76
CA ALA A 345 -0.69 9.87 28.44
C ALA A 345 -0.36 8.43 28.02
N SER A 346 0.44 8.27 27.00
CA SER A 346 0.91 6.97 26.54
C SER A 346 2.39 7.00 26.19
N TRP A 347 3.02 5.84 26.31
CA TRP A 347 4.35 5.57 25.83
C TRP A 347 4.42 4.13 25.32
N GLY A 348 5.11 3.91 24.19
CA GLY A 348 5.25 2.56 23.68
C GLY A 348 6.27 2.42 22.56
N GLN A 349 6.65 1.17 22.34
CA GLN A 349 7.51 0.76 21.24
C GLN A 349 6.78 -0.16 20.27
N VAL A 350 7.02 0.03 18.98
CA VAL A 350 6.56 -0.85 17.90
C VAL A 350 7.70 -1.14 16.93
N GLY A 351 7.72 -2.34 16.36
CA GLY A 351 8.76 -2.76 15.42
C GLY A 351 8.22 -2.97 14.01
N VAL A 352 9.01 -2.57 13.00
CA VAL A 352 8.78 -2.89 11.59
C VAL A 352 9.82 -3.92 11.15
N GLN A 353 9.33 -5.05 10.68
CA GLN A 353 10.17 -6.17 10.27
C GLN A 353 10.85 -5.88 8.92
N PRO A 354 12.12 -6.30 8.71
CA PRO A 354 12.78 -6.26 7.41
C PRO A 354 12.04 -7.03 6.33
N SER A 355 12.35 -6.70 5.07
CA SER A 355 11.89 -7.45 3.92
C SER A 355 12.45 -8.88 3.91
N ALA A 356 11.73 -9.81 3.27
CA ALA A 356 12.17 -11.19 3.15
C ALA A 356 13.42 -11.31 2.27
N HIS A 357 14.22 -12.37 2.50
CA HIS A 357 15.40 -12.74 1.70
C HIS A 357 16.52 -11.70 1.66
N GLN A 358 16.71 -10.94 2.75
CA GLN A 358 17.76 -9.93 2.87
C GLN A 358 18.97 -10.38 3.72
N PHE A 359 18.88 -11.53 4.37
CA PHE A 359 19.96 -12.07 5.22
C PHE A 359 21.17 -12.54 4.44
N GLU A 360 20.92 -13.22 3.34
CA GLU A 360 21.93 -13.90 2.55
C GLU A 360 22.08 -13.24 1.19
N THR A 361 23.30 -13.21 0.67
CA THR A 361 23.52 -12.84 -0.71
C THR A 361 22.98 -13.94 -1.61
N LEU A 362 21.98 -13.62 -2.41
CA LEU A 362 21.36 -14.58 -3.30
C LEU A 362 22.27 -14.90 -4.50
N ALA A 363 22.07 -16.05 -5.09
CA ALA A 363 22.72 -16.42 -6.35
C ALA A 363 21.74 -16.18 -7.50
N GLU A 364 22.21 -15.49 -8.54
CA GLU A 364 21.48 -15.31 -9.79
C GLU A 364 21.98 -16.30 -10.85
N GLY A 365 21.05 -16.95 -11.56
CA GLY A 365 21.34 -17.78 -12.71
C GLY A 365 21.58 -16.95 -13.98
N GLY A 366 22.56 -17.33 -14.75
CA GLY A 366 22.94 -16.67 -15.99
C GLY A 366 23.82 -15.42 -15.79
N PHE A 367 24.70 -15.20 -16.76
CA PHE A 367 25.52 -13.98 -16.77
C PHE A 367 24.88 -12.93 -17.65
N GLY A 368 24.71 -11.74 -17.11
CA GLY A 368 24.26 -10.59 -17.86
C GLY A 368 25.20 -10.32 -19.04
N TYR A 369 24.61 -10.04 -20.19
CA TYR A 369 25.32 -9.59 -21.36
C TYR A 369 26.03 -8.26 -21.05
N SER A 370 27.34 -8.22 -21.24
CA SER A 370 28.13 -6.99 -21.20
C SER A 370 28.55 -6.63 -22.62
N THR A 371 28.47 -5.36 -22.98
CA THR A 371 28.95 -4.86 -24.28
C THR A 371 30.47 -5.10 -24.48
N TYR A 372 31.17 -5.41 -23.40
CA TYR A 372 32.62 -5.56 -23.36
C TYR A 372 33.11 -6.98 -23.07
N SER A 373 32.21 -7.94 -22.87
CA SER A 373 32.58 -9.33 -22.58
C SER A 373 31.65 -10.33 -23.28
N ASP A 374 32.17 -11.46 -23.68
CA ASP A 374 31.36 -12.55 -24.18
C ASP A 374 30.41 -13.07 -23.09
N PRO A 375 29.13 -13.33 -23.41
CA PRO A 375 28.22 -13.91 -22.45
C PRO A 375 28.69 -15.32 -22.08
N LEU A 376 28.70 -15.62 -20.77
CA LEU A 376 28.85 -16.98 -20.29
C LEU A 376 27.49 -17.67 -20.41
N ASP A 377 27.17 -18.10 -21.62
CA ASP A 377 25.92 -18.78 -21.93
C ASP A 377 25.87 -20.14 -21.23
N SER A 378 24.73 -20.47 -20.63
CA SER A 378 24.46 -21.75 -20.00
C SER A 378 24.66 -22.95 -20.95
N ASN A 379 24.41 -22.74 -22.24
CA ASN A 379 24.60 -23.77 -23.27
C ASN A 379 26.08 -24.05 -23.58
N LEU A 380 26.95 -23.05 -23.41
CA LEU A 380 28.37 -23.15 -23.67
C LEU A 380 29.19 -23.56 -22.44
N PHE A 381 28.76 -23.13 -21.24
CA PHE A 381 29.54 -23.28 -20.01
C PHE A 381 28.81 -24.06 -18.90
N GLY A 382 27.72 -24.76 -19.24
CA GLY A 382 27.02 -25.65 -18.30
C GLY A 382 26.22 -24.90 -17.20
N GLY A 383 25.93 -23.63 -17.39
CA GLY A 383 25.21 -22.80 -16.43
C GLY A 383 26.13 -22.23 -15.36
N GLY A 384 26.37 -20.94 -15.42
CA GLY A 384 27.08 -20.19 -14.39
C GLY A 384 26.11 -19.51 -13.46
N PHE A 385 26.51 -19.40 -12.19
CA PHE A 385 25.83 -18.56 -11.21
C PHE A 385 26.76 -17.40 -10.85
N ARG A 386 26.19 -16.23 -10.60
CA ARG A 386 26.87 -15.14 -9.94
C ARG A 386 26.14 -14.80 -8.64
N LEU A 387 26.84 -14.19 -7.71
CA LEU A 387 26.19 -13.57 -6.56
C LEU A 387 25.45 -12.30 -7.01
N ASP A 388 24.29 -12.05 -6.40
CA ASP A 388 23.56 -10.80 -6.58
C ASP A 388 24.46 -9.61 -6.24
N ASN A 389 24.22 -8.48 -6.88
CA ASN A 389 24.89 -7.23 -6.57
C ASN A 389 24.48 -6.64 -5.21
N ASN A 390 23.41 -7.17 -4.60
CA ASN A 390 22.97 -6.83 -3.25
C ASN A 390 23.63 -7.75 -2.23
N LEU A 391 24.44 -7.19 -1.35
CA LEU A 391 25.06 -7.94 -0.26
C LEU A 391 24.03 -8.26 0.82
N GLY A 392 23.89 -9.52 1.18
CA GLY A 392 23.04 -9.94 2.30
C GLY A 392 23.56 -9.40 3.64
N ASN A 393 22.63 -9.18 4.57
CA ASN A 393 22.95 -8.65 5.90
C ASN A 393 22.41 -9.59 6.99
N PRO A 394 23.28 -10.43 7.61
CA PRO A 394 22.86 -11.34 8.68
C PRO A 394 22.52 -10.64 10.01
N ASN A 395 22.84 -9.34 10.15
CA ASN A 395 22.64 -8.55 11.35
C ASN A 395 21.40 -7.66 11.29
N LEU A 396 20.42 -8.01 10.45
CA LEU A 396 19.17 -7.25 10.34
C LEU A 396 18.38 -7.31 11.64
N GLU A 397 17.93 -6.15 12.07
CA GLU A 397 17.03 -5.94 13.20
C GLU A 397 15.73 -5.27 12.73
N PRO A 398 14.66 -5.31 13.54
CA PRO A 398 13.49 -4.49 13.26
C PRO A 398 13.84 -3.00 13.34
N GLU A 399 13.20 -2.19 12.53
CA GLU A 399 13.11 -0.76 12.76
C GLU A 399 12.22 -0.51 13.98
N ILE A 400 12.67 0.28 14.95
CA ILE A 400 11.95 0.53 16.20
C ILE A 400 11.45 1.97 16.24
N LYS A 401 10.12 2.12 16.34
CA LYS A 401 9.49 3.39 16.67
C LYS A 401 9.19 3.44 18.16
N THR A 402 9.74 4.42 18.85
CA THR A 402 9.42 4.75 20.24
C THR A 402 8.63 6.05 20.25
N GLU A 403 7.43 6.03 20.83
CA GLU A 403 6.54 7.18 20.86
C GLU A 403 6.03 7.44 22.27
N TRP A 404 5.90 8.73 22.61
CA TRP A 404 5.07 9.18 23.72
C TRP A 404 4.03 10.18 23.24
N GLU A 405 2.89 10.18 23.90
CA GLU A 405 1.75 11.02 23.58
C GLU A 405 1.12 11.53 24.88
N ILE A 406 0.73 12.79 24.86
CA ILE A 406 -0.13 13.37 25.90
C ILE A 406 -1.33 14.04 25.24
N GLY A 407 -2.47 13.98 25.91
CA GLY A 407 -3.68 14.58 25.37
C GLY A 407 -4.74 14.82 26.43
N GLY A 408 -5.79 15.49 26.02
CA GLY A 408 -6.96 15.73 26.84
C GLY A 408 -8.22 15.86 26.02
N ASP A 409 -9.32 15.32 26.56
CA ASP A 409 -10.65 15.37 25.98
C ASP A 409 -11.56 16.15 26.94
N PHE A 410 -12.17 17.22 26.45
CA PHE A 410 -12.97 18.13 27.25
C PHE A 410 -14.33 18.36 26.60
N ARG A 411 -15.38 18.46 27.43
CA ARG A 411 -16.70 18.88 26.98
C ARG A 411 -17.21 19.98 27.89
N PHE A 412 -17.84 20.99 27.28
CA PHE A 412 -18.32 22.19 27.97
C PHE A 412 -19.76 22.47 27.58
N PHE A 413 -20.49 23.21 28.45
CA PHE A 413 -21.83 23.71 28.20
C PHE A 413 -22.86 22.62 27.88
N ASP A 414 -22.92 21.56 28.71
CA ASP A 414 -23.80 20.41 28.49
C ASP A 414 -23.50 19.75 27.12
N ASP A 415 -22.23 19.46 26.87
CA ASP A 415 -21.68 18.78 25.66
C ASP A 415 -21.81 19.60 24.35
N LYS A 416 -22.21 20.88 24.40
CA LYS A 416 -22.31 21.75 23.20
C LYS A 416 -20.96 22.08 22.58
N VAL A 417 -19.89 22.03 23.36
CA VAL A 417 -18.52 22.22 22.88
C VAL A 417 -17.70 20.99 23.28
N SER A 418 -17.14 20.30 22.33
CA SER A 418 -16.17 19.22 22.53
C SER A 418 -14.80 19.64 22.00
N LEU A 419 -13.75 19.41 22.79
CA LEU A 419 -12.37 19.72 22.43
C LEU A 419 -11.49 18.53 22.77
N SER A 420 -10.78 18.00 21.75
CA SER A 420 -9.71 17.01 21.94
C SER A 420 -8.39 17.63 21.50
N LEU A 421 -7.37 17.51 22.33
CA LEU A 421 -6.01 17.98 22.09
C LEU A 421 -5.06 16.80 22.24
N THR A 422 -4.14 16.65 21.31
CA THR A 422 -3.08 15.64 21.38
C THR A 422 -1.75 16.25 20.95
N TYR A 423 -0.70 15.99 21.70
CA TYR A 423 0.69 16.20 21.30
C TYR A 423 1.42 14.87 21.32
N TYR A 424 2.19 14.59 20.28
CA TYR A 424 3.01 13.40 20.18
C TYR A 424 4.44 13.73 19.76
N ASP A 425 5.36 12.89 20.21
CA ASP A 425 6.76 12.92 19.80
C ASP A 425 7.27 11.48 19.68
N ASN A 426 7.93 11.17 18.59
CA ASN A 426 8.49 9.85 18.36
C ASN A 426 9.85 9.89 17.68
N ILE A 427 10.63 8.88 17.97
CA ILE A 427 11.88 8.56 17.29
C ILE A 427 11.75 7.21 16.60
N ILE A 428 12.24 7.13 15.37
CA ILE A 428 12.35 5.89 14.61
C ILE A 428 13.83 5.59 14.44
N GLU A 429 14.27 4.51 15.08
CA GLU A 429 15.65 4.05 15.07
C GLU A 429 15.82 2.85 14.14
N GLY A 430 16.97 2.76 13.49
CA GLY A 430 17.30 1.64 12.63
C GLY A 430 16.44 1.57 11.38
N ILE A 431 16.12 2.71 10.74
CA ILE A 431 15.34 2.77 9.50
C ILE A 431 15.98 1.85 8.46
N LEU A 432 15.15 0.98 7.87
CA LEU A 432 15.57 -0.04 6.92
C LEU A 432 15.73 0.56 5.51
N LEU A 433 16.96 0.81 5.12
CA LEU A 433 17.33 1.47 3.87
C LEU A 433 18.33 0.62 3.06
N ASN A 434 18.33 0.82 1.74
CA ASN A 434 19.41 0.36 0.88
C ASN A 434 20.52 1.41 0.80
N VAL A 435 21.72 1.05 1.22
CA VAL A 435 22.88 1.92 1.10
C VAL A 435 23.80 1.44 -0.01
N ALA A 436 24.42 2.38 -0.71
CA ALA A 436 25.43 2.09 -1.73
C ALA A 436 26.72 1.64 -1.06
N LEU A 437 27.32 0.57 -1.57
CA LEU A 437 28.62 0.07 -1.13
C LEU A 437 29.75 0.55 -2.07
N SER A 438 30.99 0.56 -1.55
CA SER A 438 32.14 0.81 -2.39
C SER A 438 32.25 -0.26 -3.49
N PRO A 439 32.49 0.12 -4.77
CA PRO A 439 32.71 -0.86 -5.84
C PRO A 439 33.81 -1.88 -5.57
N SER A 440 34.77 -1.55 -4.71
CA SER A 440 35.85 -2.47 -4.29
C SER A 440 35.36 -3.65 -3.45
N SER A 441 34.15 -3.58 -2.90
CA SER A 441 33.52 -4.70 -2.18
C SER A 441 33.02 -5.81 -3.10
N GLY A 442 32.85 -5.54 -4.39
CA GLY A 442 32.23 -6.43 -5.38
C GLY A 442 30.70 -6.37 -5.37
N TYR A 443 30.09 -5.52 -4.54
CA TYR A 443 28.65 -5.35 -4.42
C TYR A 443 28.25 -3.89 -4.65
N SER A 444 27.00 -3.67 -5.05
CA SER A 444 26.45 -2.33 -5.30
C SER A 444 25.73 -1.75 -4.10
N THR A 445 24.97 -2.56 -3.38
CA THR A 445 24.13 -2.11 -2.26
C THR A 445 24.08 -3.15 -1.15
N GLN A 446 23.69 -2.69 0.04
CA GLN A 446 23.29 -3.53 1.16
C GLN A 446 22.03 -2.95 1.82
N TYR A 447 21.09 -3.83 2.15
CA TYR A 447 19.90 -3.48 2.93
C TYR A 447 20.18 -3.63 4.42
N GLY A 448 19.82 -2.62 5.21
CA GLY A 448 20.09 -2.66 6.64
C GLY A 448 19.51 -1.49 7.42
N ASN A 449 19.81 -1.47 8.70
CA ASN A 449 19.36 -0.48 9.68
C ASN A 449 20.29 0.74 9.64
N TYR A 450 20.04 1.66 8.70
CA TYR A 450 20.98 2.76 8.35
C TYR A 450 20.40 4.15 8.53
N GLY A 451 19.37 4.34 9.31
CA GLY A 451 18.83 5.67 9.53
C GLY A 451 18.13 5.84 10.86
N GLU A 452 18.01 7.10 11.26
CA GLU A 452 17.23 7.55 12.39
C GLU A 452 16.46 8.81 12.01
N MET A 453 15.22 8.93 12.48
CA MET A 453 14.42 10.15 12.29
C MET A 453 13.50 10.40 13.46
N THR A 454 13.15 11.66 13.64
CA THR A 454 12.15 12.11 14.61
C THR A 454 10.90 12.62 13.91
N ASN A 455 9.76 12.47 14.58
CA ASN A 455 8.51 13.13 14.22
C ASN A 455 7.85 13.66 15.47
N ASN A 456 7.38 14.89 15.41
CA ASN A 456 6.55 15.48 16.44
C ASN A 456 5.36 16.22 15.82
N GLY A 457 4.27 16.33 16.55
CA GLY A 457 3.10 16.99 16.02
C GLY A 457 2.02 17.24 17.07
N MET A 458 1.02 18.01 16.64
CA MET A 458 -0.13 18.35 17.44
C MET A 458 -1.40 18.17 16.63
N GLU A 459 -2.45 17.66 17.29
CA GLU A 459 -3.77 17.46 16.73
C GLU A 459 -4.81 18.14 17.61
N ILE A 460 -5.76 18.82 16.97
CA ILE A 460 -6.87 19.51 17.61
C ILE A 460 -8.16 19.15 16.91
N ASP A 461 -9.12 18.61 17.66
CA ASP A 461 -10.47 18.36 17.19
C ASP A 461 -11.44 19.22 18.03
N LEU A 462 -12.19 20.10 17.36
CA LEU A 462 -13.17 20.97 17.97
C LEU A 462 -14.55 20.71 17.37
N GLY A 463 -15.49 20.26 18.20
CA GLY A 463 -16.89 20.12 17.85
C GLY A 463 -17.72 21.23 18.52
N LEU A 464 -18.64 21.82 17.78
CA LEU A 464 -19.52 22.89 18.24
C LEU A 464 -20.96 22.59 17.84
N ASP A 465 -21.86 22.44 18.80
CA ASP A 465 -23.31 22.40 18.61
C ASP A 465 -23.89 23.81 18.82
N LEU A 466 -23.92 24.59 17.73
CA LEU A 466 -24.25 26.01 17.76
C LEU A 466 -25.74 26.25 17.97
N ILE A 467 -26.56 25.40 17.37
CA ILE A 467 -28.01 25.46 17.49
C ILE A 467 -28.55 24.04 17.58
N ASP A 468 -29.30 23.79 18.63
CA ASP A 468 -30.03 22.53 18.84
C ASP A 468 -31.44 22.82 19.32
N THR A 469 -32.38 22.88 18.37
CA THR A 469 -33.81 23.09 18.64
C THR A 469 -34.60 21.94 18.02
N SER A 470 -35.87 21.80 18.39
CA SER A 470 -36.75 20.78 17.81
C SER A 470 -36.99 20.94 16.30
N GLU A 471 -36.73 22.11 15.72
CA GLU A 471 -36.98 22.42 14.31
C GLU A 471 -35.69 22.62 13.49
N PHE A 472 -34.59 23.01 14.15
CA PHE A 472 -33.33 23.31 13.45
C PHE A 472 -32.12 22.96 14.30
N GLY A 473 -31.17 22.24 13.71
CA GLY A 473 -29.88 21.92 14.29
C GLY A 473 -28.75 22.46 13.43
N LEU A 474 -27.71 23.02 14.05
CA LEU A 474 -26.48 23.45 13.41
C LEU A 474 -25.29 23.00 14.24
N SER A 475 -24.50 22.10 13.71
CA SER A 475 -23.24 21.66 14.28
C SER A 475 -22.06 21.90 13.33
N THR A 476 -20.87 22.11 13.90
CA THR A 476 -19.62 22.31 13.16
C THR A 476 -18.51 21.48 13.79
N ALA A 477 -17.71 20.83 12.96
CA ALA A 477 -16.49 20.16 13.39
C ALA A 477 -15.29 20.78 12.68
N ILE A 478 -14.22 21.06 13.45
CA ILE A 478 -12.96 21.63 12.95
C ILE A 478 -11.84 20.72 13.41
N ASN A 479 -11.11 20.14 12.45
CA ASN A 479 -9.94 19.31 12.71
C ASN A 479 -8.71 20.04 12.19
N TRP A 480 -7.67 20.11 13.01
CA TRP A 480 -6.39 20.70 12.64
C TRP A 480 -5.26 19.82 13.13
N SER A 481 -4.25 19.63 12.29
CA SER A 481 -3.05 18.86 12.66
C SER A 481 -1.79 19.45 12.05
N THR A 482 -0.67 19.25 12.72
CA THR A 482 0.67 19.52 12.20
C THR A 482 1.57 18.34 12.47
N ASN A 483 2.54 18.10 11.59
CA ASN A 483 3.59 17.11 11.77
C ASN A 483 4.89 17.66 11.20
N GLU A 484 5.94 17.59 11.99
CA GLU A 484 7.31 17.85 11.56
C GLU A 484 8.12 16.56 11.66
N ASN A 485 8.84 16.20 10.61
CA ASN A 485 9.76 15.09 10.63
C ASN A 485 11.15 15.52 10.19
N GLU A 486 12.18 14.94 10.77
CA GLU A 486 13.58 15.22 10.49
C GLU A 486 14.39 13.93 10.52
N VAL A 487 15.20 13.71 9.49
CA VAL A 487 16.22 12.66 9.47
C VAL A 487 17.38 13.14 10.33
N THR A 488 17.63 12.47 11.44
CA THR A 488 18.63 12.89 12.45
C THR A 488 19.99 12.24 12.22
N ASP A 489 20.03 11.00 11.71
CA ASP A 489 21.27 10.29 11.41
C ASP A 489 21.10 9.33 10.21
N LEU A 490 22.14 9.15 9.44
CA LEU A 490 22.27 8.18 8.34
C LEU A 490 23.57 7.36 8.45
N PHE A 491 24.08 7.20 9.66
CA PHE A 491 25.21 6.34 10.04
C PHE A 491 26.45 6.44 9.11
N GLY A 492 26.91 7.67 8.89
CA GLY A 492 28.16 7.96 8.18
C GLY A 492 27.98 8.43 6.72
N THR A 493 26.75 8.69 6.30
CA THR A 493 26.46 9.41 5.05
C THR A 493 25.57 10.62 5.32
N GLU A 494 25.73 11.67 4.54
CA GLU A 494 24.88 12.87 4.65
C GLU A 494 23.55 12.71 3.90
N SER A 495 23.48 11.84 2.90
CA SER A 495 22.25 11.60 2.15
C SER A 495 22.17 10.23 1.49
N ILE A 496 20.97 9.68 1.43
CA ILE A 496 20.63 8.44 0.72
C ILE A 496 19.56 8.73 -0.33
N ASN A 497 19.76 8.23 -1.55
CA ASN A 497 18.79 8.37 -2.63
C ASN A 497 17.67 7.30 -2.46
N LEU A 498 16.45 7.75 -2.18
CA LEU A 498 15.28 6.89 -1.99
C LEU A 498 14.60 6.53 -3.32
N SER A 499 14.57 7.48 -4.26
CA SER A 499 13.97 7.28 -5.58
C SER A 499 14.70 8.12 -6.61
N PRO A 500 15.52 7.47 -7.48
CA PRO A 500 16.27 8.19 -8.51
C PRO A 500 15.30 8.73 -9.59
N GLY A 501 15.43 10.01 -9.89
CA GLY A 501 14.74 10.67 -10.99
C GLY A 501 15.75 11.31 -11.96
N ALA A 502 15.32 11.58 -13.19
CA ALA A 502 16.20 12.14 -14.22
C ALA A 502 16.73 13.55 -13.88
N SER A 503 15.94 14.36 -13.17
CA SER A 503 16.28 15.75 -12.83
C SER A 503 16.04 16.07 -11.36
N VAL A 504 15.15 15.34 -10.71
CA VAL A 504 14.80 15.49 -9.29
C VAL A 504 14.77 14.10 -8.68
N SER A 505 15.39 13.94 -7.53
CA SER A 505 15.36 12.69 -6.75
C SER A 505 14.74 12.94 -5.39
N SER A 506 14.04 11.93 -4.85
CA SER A 506 13.64 11.93 -3.44
C SER A 506 14.77 11.37 -2.60
N ARG A 507 15.12 12.04 -1.51
CA ARG A 507 16.26 11.68 -0.67
C ARG A 507 15.92 11.68 0.81
N ALA A 508 16.61 10.83 1.56
CA ALA A 508 16.84 11.04 2.98
C ALA A 508 18.11 11.91 3.12
N VAL A 509 18.00 13.04 3.79
CA VAL A 509 19.10 13.98 4.02
C VAL A 509 19.09 14.40 5.48
N VAL A 510 20.23 14.29 6.17
CA VAL A 510 20.33 14.67 7.59
C VAL A 510 19.96 16.15 7.76
N GLY A 511 19.12 16.45 8.75
CA GLY A 511 18.60 17.78 9.04
C GLY A 511 17.41 18.22 8.18
N TYR A 512 16.84 17.30 7.37
CA TYR A 512 15.69 17.58 6.50
C TYR A 512 14.60 16.51 6.65
N PRO A 513 13.36 16.81 6.23
CA PRO A 513 12.30 15.82 6.19
C PRO A 513 12.64 14.63 5.28
N LEU A 514 12.22 13.43 5.70
CA LEU A 514 12.38 12.22 4.90
C LEU A 514 11.64 12.36 3.55
N GLY A 515 12.33 12.06 2.46
CA GLY A 515 11.76 12.17 1.12
C GLY A 515 11.89 13.56 0.50
N SER A 516 12.73 14.43 1.05
CA SER A 516 13.03 15.76 0.50
C SER A 516 13.41 15.68 -0.97
N LEU A 517 12.87 16.59 -1.77
CA LEU A 517 13.18 16.66 -3.19
C LEU A 517 14.53 17.35 -3.40
N TYR A 518 15.41 16.67 -4.10
CA TYR A 518 16.75 17.13 -4.44
C TYR A 518 16.91 17.22 -5.97
N GLY A 519 17.35 18.37 -6.46
CA GLY A 519 17.54 18.61 -7.88
C GLY A 519 18.52 19.75 -8.13
N THR A 520 18.91 19.95 -9.40
CA THR A 520 19.73 21.10 -9.82
C THR A 520 18.86 22.35 -9.85
N GLY A 521 19.19 23.32 -9.02
CA GLY A 521 18.60 24.66 -9.08
C GLY A 521 19.17 25.48 -10.26
N SER A 522 18.38 26.42 -10.78
CA SER A 522 18.91 27.45 -11.65
C SER A 522 19.83 28.38 -10.83
N GLN A 523 21.04 28.62 -11.29
CA GLN A 523 21.84 29.73 -10.75
C GLN A 523 21.09 31.04 -11.02
N THR A 524 20.64 31.69 -9.96
CA THR A 524 20.28 33.11 -10.06
C THR A 524 21.60 33.88 -10.10
N ASN A 525 21.86 34.59 -11.21
CA ASN A 525 22.94 35.53 -11.26
C ASN A 525 22.79 36.49 -10.06
N PRO A 526 23.81 36.70 -9.25
CA PRO A 526 23.76 37.71 -8.19
C PRO A 526 24.04 39.09 -8.84
N ASP A 527 23.03 39.68 -9.47
CA ASP A 527 23.04 41.10 -9.84
C ASP A 527 21.97 41.84 -9.02
#